data_ae04ebaa5cbb0fd45f57f841d30eadfb
#
_entry.id   ae04ebaa5cbb0fd45f57f841d30eadfb
#
_cell.length_a   1.000
_cell.length_b   1.000
_cell.length_c   1.000
_cell.angle_alpha   90.00
_cell.angle_beta   90.00
_cell.angle_gamma   90.00
#
_symmetry.space_group_name_H-M   'P 1'
#
loop_
_entity.id
_entity.type
_entity.pdbx_description
1 polymer ?
#
loop_
_entity_poly.entity_id
_entity_poly.type
_entity_poly.pdbx_seq_one_letter_code
_entity_poly.pdbx_strand_id
1 'polypeptide(L)'
;TISRGLGDFCKIVHSIGLKVKLDTNGSRPGVLSGLVSDGLVDYVAMDIKAPPDGRAYGRAAGVRAERILDSVRESVDFLLGSGIDYEFRTTIVPSLHSERDVEEIAKWIRGARSYVLQKFRPENAWRRSLRKLQTQGDGEMERLVAIAGKYVDNAKWRGR
;
A
#
# COMPACT_ATOMS: atom_id res chain seq x y z
N THR A 1 4.50 11.35 -0.82
CA THR A 1 5.23 12.26 0.10
C THR A 1 6.40 12.97 -0.60
N ILE A 2 6.08 13.79 -1.62
CA ILE A 2 7.11 14.50 -2.43
C ILE A 2 7.13 15.99 -2.10
N SER A 3 6.06 16.53 -1.52
CA SER A 3 5.90 17.98 -1.29
C SER A 3 6.85 18.51 -0.22
N ARG A 4 7.63 19.54 -0.56
CA ARG A 4 8.28 20.41 0.43
C ARG A 4 7.18 21.09 1.24
N GLY A 5 7.32 21.18 2.57
CA GLY A 5 6.31 21.79 3.44
C GLY A 5 5.16 20.86 3.88
N LEU A 6 5.23 19.54 3.60
CA LEU A 6 4.19 18.60 4.04
C LEU A 6 4.04 18.60 5.57
N GLY A 7 5.15 18.67 6.33
CA GLY A 7 5.10 18.76 7.79
C GLY A 7 4.38 20.03 8.28
N ASP A 8 4.65 21.18 7.66
CA ASP A 8 3.99 22.42 8.03
C ASP A 8 2.49 22.40 7.68
N PHE A 9 2.14 21.80 6.55
CA PHE A 9 0.74 21.56 6.20
C PHE A 9 0.03 20.67 7.24
N CYS A 10 0.65 19.58 7.68
CA CYS A 10 0.10 18.73 8.73
C CYS A 10 -0.13 19.50 10.05
N LYS A 11 0.82 20.35 10.45
CA LYS A 11 0.67 21.22 11.64
C LYS A 11 -0.56 22.16 11.51
N ILE A 12 -0.76 22.75 10.33
CA ILE A 12 -1.92 23.61 10.07
C ILE A 12 -3.21 22.79 10.19
N VAL A 13 -3.26 21.59 9.61
CA VAL A 13 -4.44 20.70 9.71
C VAL A 13 -4.75 20.38 11.17
N HIS A 14 -3.73 20.03 11.97
CA HIS A 14 -3.91 19.76 13.40
C HIS A 14 -4.34 21.01 14.18
N SER A 15 -3.83 22.20 13.84
CA SER A 15 -4.19 23.44 14.54
C SER A 15 -5.68 23.82 14.42
N ILE A 16 -6.37 23.27 13.42
CA ILE A 16 -7.83 23.44 13.23
C ILE A 16 -8.64 22.22 13.73
N GLY A 17 -8.01 21.32 14.50
CA GLY A 17 -8.65 20.15 15.14
C GLY A 17 -8.92 18.96 14.22
N LEU A 18 -8.35 18.92 13.03
CA LEU A 18 -8.51 17.81 12.09
C LEU A 18 -7.37 16.81 12.19
N LYS A 19 -7.67 15.55 11.84
CA LYS A 19 -6.70 14.45 11.76
C LYS A 19 -6.11 14.36 10.36
N VAL A 20 -4.85 13.88 10.30
CA VAL A 20 -4.11 13.69 9.05
C VAL A 20 -3.99 12.21 8.73
N LYS A 21 -4.55 11.82 7.58
CA LYS A 21 -4.28 10.53 6.95
C LYS A 21 -3.25 10.70 5.83
N LEU A 22 -2.15 9.96 5.90
CA LEU A 22 -1.10 9.95 4.89
C LEU A 22 -1.27 8.76 3.95
N ASP A 23 -1.48 9.03 2.65
CA ASP A 23 -1.38 8.04 1.59
C ASP A 23 0.04 8.05 1.01
N THR A 24 0.72 6.89 0.97
CA THR A 24 2.11 6.78 0.53
C THR A 24 2.36 5.50 -0.27
N ASN A 25 3.39 5.50 -1.09
CA ASN A 25 3.92 4.32 -1.77
C ASN A 25 5.18 3.74 -1.09
N GLY A 26 5.55 4.26 0.06
CA GLY A 26 6.69 3.79 0.83
C GLY A 26 8.08 4.12 0.25
N SER A 27 8.18 4.89 -0.83
CA SER A 27 9.47 5.17 -1.49
C SER A 27 10.38 6.16 -0.75
N ARG A 28 9.92 6.72 0.36
CA ARG A 28 10.67 7.70 1.18
C ARG A 28 10.54 7.39 2.67
N PRO A 29 11.20 6.34 3.16
CA PRO A 29 11.08 5.87 4.54
C PRO A 29 11.44 6.94 5.56
N GLY A 30 12.50 7.71 5.34
CA GLY A 30 12.91 8.77 6.27
C GLY A 30 11.89 9.90 6.39
N VAL A 31 11.13 10.23 5.32
CA VAL A 31 10.03 11.21 5.40
C VAL A 31 8.84 10.61 6.14
N LEU A 32 8.51 9.35 5.87
CA LEU A 32 7.42 8.65 6.55
C LEU A 32 7.69 8.56 8.05
N SER A 33 8.86 8.06 8.44
CA SER A 33 9.24 7.90 9.85
C SER A 33 9.30 9.24 10.58
N GLY A 34 9.85 10.30 9.97
CA GLY A 34 9.88 11.63 10.56
C GLY A 34 8.48 12.18 10.83
N LEU A 35 7.56 12.12 9.84
CA LEU A 35 6.18 12.60 10.02
C LEU A 35 5.42 11.85 11.13
N VAL A 36 5.65 10.54 11.24
CA VAL A 36 5.02 9.72 12.28
C VAL A 36 5.65 10.01 13.66
N SER A 37 6.99 10.07 13.75
CA SER A 37 7.69 10.33 15.00
C SER A 37 7.41 11.73 15.55
N ASP A 38 7.21 12.72 14.68
CA ASP A 38 6.84 14.08 15.07
C ASP A 38 5.34 14.23 15.42
N GLY A 39 4.55 13.14 15.37
CA GLY A 39 3.11 13.16 15.65
C GLY A 39 2.30 13.97 14.64
N LEU A 40 2.80 14.15 13.41
CA LEU A 40 2.18 14.96 12.36
C LEU A 40 1.18 14.18 11.50
N VAL A 41 1.08 12.86 11.70
CA VAL A 41 0.19 11.96 10.97
C VAL A 41 -0.50 11.03 11.97
N ASP A 42 -1.81 10.88 11.82
CA ASP A 42 -2.66 10.06 12.70
C ASP A 42 -2.93 8.67 12.12
N TYR A 43 -2.83 8.52 10.80
CA TYR A 43 -3.08 7.27 10.10
C TYR A 43 -2.25 7.18 8.82
N VAL A 44 -1.70 6.01 8.53
CA VAL A 44 -0.95 5.77 7.29
C VAL A 44 -1.65 4.71 6.43
N ALA A 45 -1.88 5.02 5.15
CA ALA A 45 -2.27 4.04 4.14
C ALA A 45 -1.13 3.87 3.13
N MET A 46 -0.44 2.72 3.20
CA MET A 46 0.71 2.47 2.35
C MET A 46 0.40 1.47 1.25
N ASP A 47 0.67 1.86 0.01
CA ASP A 47 0.50 0.99 -1.16
C ASP A 47 1.70 0.06 -1.34
N ILE A 48 1.45 -1.25 -1.34
CA ILE A 48 2.37 -2.31 -1.77
C ILE A 48 1.96 -2.74 -3.17
N LYS A 49 2.87 -2.59 -4.14
CA LYS A 49 2.54 -2.76 -5.56
C LYS A 49 2.69 -4.19 -6.07
N ALA A 50 3.51 -5.03 -5.41
CA ALA A 50 3.76 -6.43 -5.77
C ALA A 50 4.53 -7.14 -4.65
N PRO A 51 4.78 -8.47 -4.74
CA PRO A 51 5.70 -9.18 -3.85
C PRO A 51 7.09 -8.51 -3.78
N PRO A 52 7.88 -8.76 -2.70
CA PRO A 52 9.20 -8.14 -2.51
C PRO A 52 10.28 -8.73 -3.44
N ASP A 53 9.92 -8.96 -4.69
CA ASP A 53 10.78 -9.36 -5.80
C ASP A 53 11.03 -8.18 -6.75
N GLY A 54 12.30 -7.91 -7.09
CA GLY A 54 12.67 -6.72 -7.86
C GLY A 54 12.00 -6.64 -9.24
N ARG A 55 11.81 -7.79 -9.94
CA ARG A 55 11.18 -7.81 -11.27
C ARG A 55 9.66 -7.60 -11.17
N ALA A 56 9.02 -8.28 -10.23
CA ALA A 56 7.58 -8.16 -10.00
C ALA A 56 7.23 -6.74 -9.57
N TYR A 57 7.98 -6.20 -8.59
CA TYR A 57 7.76 -4.85 -8.09
C TYR A 57 7.98 -3.78 -9.16
N GLY A 58 9.03 -3.91 -9.97
CA GLY A 58 9.33 -2.99 -11.07
C GLY A 58 8.25 -2.96 -12.14
N ARG A 59 7.71 -4.12 -12.52
CA ARG A 59 6.58 -4.19 -13.46
C ARG A 59 5.35 -3.48 -12.93
N ALA A 60 5.00 -3.73 -11.67
CA ALA A 60 3.81 -3.17 -11.04
C ALA A 60 3.97 -1.67 -10.74
N ALA A 61 5.12 -1.23 -10.24
CA ALA A 61 5.40 0.17 -9.92
C ALA A 61 5.69 1.03 -11.16
N GLY A 62 6.05 0.43 -12.29
CA GLY A 62 6.37 1.14 -13.52
C GLY A 62 7.70 1.89 -13.52
N VAL A 63 8.63 1.48 -12.65
CA VAL A 63 9.95 2.09 -12.46
C VAL A 63 11.04 1.02 -12.30
N ARG A 64 12.32 1.40 -12.42
CA ARG A 64 13.42 0.50 -12.09
C ARG A 64 13.39 0.16 -10.60
N ALA A 65 13.01 -1.07 -10.29
CA ALA A 65 12.61 -1.52 -8.96
C ALA A 65 13.73 -1.57 -7.93
N GLU A 66 14.96 -1.82 -8.35
CA GLU A 66 16.09 -2.11 -7.43
C GLU A 66 16.33 -1.01 -6.41
N ARG A 67 16.14 0.26 -6.79
CA ARG A 67 16.32 1.40 -5.87
C ARG A 67 15.09 1.69 -5.00
N ILE A 68 13.90 1.26 -5.43
CA ILE A 68 12.64 1.57 -4.73
C ILE A 68 12.27 0.49 -3.74
N LEU A 69 12.58 -0.76 -4.05
CA LEU A 69 12.16 -1.89 -3.22
C LEU A 69 12.79 -1.85 -1.83
N ASP A 70 14.07 -1.47 -1.72
CA ASP A 70 14.72 -1.37 -0.41
C ASP A 70 14.09 -0.25 0.45
N SER A 71 13.77 0.90 -0.15
CA SER A 71 13.04 1.97 0.53
C SER A 71 11.64 1.53 0.96
N VAL A 72 10.96 0.73 0.13
CA VAL A 72 9.63 0.19 0.47
C VAL A 72 9.73 -0.82 1.61
N ARG A 73 10.75 -1.69 1.61
CA ARG A 73 11.01 -2.64 2.71
C ARG A 73 11.23 -1.89 4.03
N GLU A 74 12.09 -0.88 4.02
CA GLU A 74 12.34 -0.04 5.20
C GLU A 74 11.05 0.62 5.72
N SER A 75 10.18 1.11 4.82
CA SER A 75 8.88 1.68 5.18
C SER A 75 7.92 0.63 5.75
N VAL A 76 7.91 -0.60 5.20
CA VAL A 76 7.11 -1.71 5.72
C VAL A 76 7.58 -2.09 7.12
N ASP A 77 8.89 -2.29 7.31
CA ASP A 77 9.48 -2.67 8.60
C ASP A 77 9.21 -1.61 9.66
N PHE A 78 9.34 -0.32 9.29
CA PHE A 78 9.00 0.80 10.17
C PHE A 78 7.53 0.74 10.61
N LEU A 79 6.58 0.58 9.68
CA LEU A 79 5.14 0.54 10.00
C LEU A 79 4.78 -0.67 10.85
N LEU A 80 5.34 -1.85 10.55
CA LEU A 80 5.12 -3.07 11.35
C LEU A 80 5.54 -2.88 12.81
N GLY A 81 6.63 -2.15 13.07
CA GLY A 81 7.12 -1.85 14.41
C GLY A 81 6.54 -0.59 15.05
N SER A 82 5.77 0.21 14.30
CA SER A 82 5.24 1.48 14.78
C SER A 82 3.97 1.32 15.62
N GLY A 83 3.73 2.28 16.53
CA GLY A 83 2.48 2.37 17.28
C GLY A 83 1.32 3.04 16.55
N ILE A 84 1.57 3.64 15.37
CA ILE A 84 0.55 4.36 14.59
C ILE A 84 -0.51 3.42 14.02
N ASP A 85 -1.70 3.93 13.78
CA ASP A 85 -2.71 3.19 13.00
C ASP A 85 -2.38 3.24 11.52
N TYR A 86 -2.39 2.07 10.86
CA TYR A 86 -2.08 1.97 9.44
C TYR A 86 -2.81 0.81 8.75
N GLU A 87 -2.83 0.89 7.42
CA GLU A 87 -3.19 -0.21 6.53
C GLU A 87 -2.17 -0.33 5.40
N PHE A 88 -1.85 -1.56 5.01
CA PHE A 88 -1.25 -1.83 3.70
C PHE A 88 -2.34 -2.04 2.67
N ARG A 89 -2.07 -1.61 1.42
CA ARG A 89 -3.03 -1.73 0.31
C ARG A 89 -2.35 -2.29 -0.93
N THR A 90 -3.06 -3.15 -1.65
CA THR A 90 -2.64 -3.60 -3.00
C THR A 90 -3.81 -3.50 -3.95
N THR A 91 -3.67 -2.74 -5.04
CA THR A 91 -4.64 -2.76 -6.13
C THR A 91 -4.40 -4.00 -6.97
N ILE A 92 -5.37 -4.91 -7.00
CA ILE A 92 -5.28 -6.19 -7.71
C ILE A 92 -5.56 -6.00 -9.18
N VAL A 93 -4.51 -6.01 -10.00
CA VAL A 93 -4.59 -5.90 -11.46
C VAL A 93 -4.48 -7.30 -12.06
N PRO A 94 -5.47 -7.79 -12.84
CA PRO A 94 -5.53 -9.18 -13.32
C PRO A 94 -4.27 -9.67 -14.05
N SER A 95 -3.60 -8.78 -14.78
CA SER A 95 -2.39 -9.12 -15.55
C SER A 95 -1.09 -9.05 -14.74
N LEU A 96 -1.15 -8.57 -13.50
CA LEU A 96 0.03 -8.32 -12.66
C LEU A 96 0.03 -9.11 -11.35
N HIS A 97 -1.14 -9.53 -10.86
CA HIS A 97 -1.29 -10.17 -9.56
C HIS A 97 -2.00 -11.51 -9.68
N SER A 98 -1.32 -12.57 -9.29
CA SER A 98 -1.87 -13.92 -9.09
C SER A 98 -2.18 -14.16 -7.61
N GLU A 99 -2.85 -15.27 -7.29
CA GLU A 99 -3.06 -15.73 -5.91
C GLU A 99 -1.72 -15.89 -5.17
N ARG A 100 -0.69 -16.40 -5.86
CA ARG A 100 0.66 -16.53 -5.31
C ARG A 100 1.27 -15.16 -4.95
N ASP A 101 1.08 -14.16 -5.79
CA ASP A 101 1.60 -12.81 -5.50
C ASP A 101 0.94 -12.22 -4.26
N VAL A 102 -0.38 -12.39 -4.10
CA VAL A 102 -1.11 -11.96 -2.89
C VAL A 102 -0.62 -12.71 -1.65
N GLU A 103 -0.37 -14.01 -1.77
CA GLU A 103 0.20 -14.82 -0.67
C GLU A 103 1.59 -14.33 -0.27
N GLU A 104 2.49 -14.09 -1.23
CA GLU A 104 3.85 -13.62 -0.96
C GLU A 104 3.86 -12.21 -0.34
N ILE A 105 2.95 -11.30 -0.78
CA ILE A 105 2.77 -10.00 -0.13
C ILE A 105 2.30 -10.20 1.32
N ALA A 106 1.27 -11.02 1.53
CA ALA A 106 0.72 -11.25 2.87
C ALA A 106 1.74 -11.90 3.83
N LYS A 107 2.60 -12.80 3.34
CA LYS A 107 3.74 -13.33 4.09
C LYS A 107 4.73 -12.24 4.49
N TRP A 108 5.06 -11.35 3.56
CA TRP A 108 5.98 -10.26 3.80
C TRP A 108 5.49 -9.30 4.88
N ILE A 109 4.19 -8.96 4.87
CA ILE A 109 3.58 -8.06 5.84
C ILE A 109 2.91 -8.78 7.01
N ARG A 110 3.33 -10.01 7.31
CA ARG A 110 2.77 -10.80 8.41
C ARG A 110 2.76 -9.99 9.71
N GLY A 111 1.64 -10.05 10.44
CA GLY A 111 1.44 -9.30 11.67
C GLY A 111 1.00 -7.84 11.45
N ALA A 112 0.78 -7.43 10.21
CA ALA A 112 0.23 -6.10 9.93
C ALA A 112 -1.16 -5.91 10.55
N ARG A 113 -1.47 -4.68 10.98
CA ARG A 113 -2.77 -4.30 11.57
C ARG A 113 -3.93 -4.46 10.59
N SER A 114 -3.70 -4.17 9.31
CA SER A 114 -4.72 -4.29 8.26
C SER A 114 -4.09 -4.43 6.87
N TYR A 115 -4.67 -5.32 6.06
CA TYR A 115 -4.32 -5.45 4.64
C TYR A 115 -5.56 -5.33 3.77
N VAL A 116 -5.57 -4.36 2.85
CA VAL A 116 -6.71 -4.06 2.00
C VAL A 116 -6.39 -4.36 0.55
N LEU A 117 -7.05 -5.37 0.00
CA LEU A 117 -7.04 -5.65 -1.43
C LEU A 117 -8.03 -4.70 -2.13
N GLN A 118 -7.53 -3.87 -3.04
CA GLN A 118 -8.36 -2.93 -3.78
C GLN A 118 -8.69 -3.51 -5.15
N LYS A 119 -9.97 -3.56 -5.48
CA LYS A 119 -10.44 -4.00 -6.79
C LYS A 119 -9.97 -3.00 -7.85
N PHE A 120 -9.35 -3.51 -8.92
CA PHE A 120 -8.87 -2.67 -10.01
C PHE A 120 -10.03 -2.01 -10.75
N ARG A 121 -9.87 -0.73 -11.08
CA ARG A 121 -10.80 0.06 -11.88
C ARG A 121 -10.14 0.46 -13.20
N PRO A 122 -10.46 -0.21 -14.31
CA PRO A 122 -9.81 0.04 -15.61
C PRO A 122 -9.95 1.49 -16.09
N GLU A 123 -11.09 2.12 -15.82
CA GLU A 123 -11.38 3.51 -16.19
C GLU A 123 -10.40 4.51 -15.57
N ASN A 124 -9.83 4.19 -14.39
CA ASN A 124 -8.87 5.02 -13.68
C ASN A 124 -7.41 4.69 -14.03
N ALA A 125 -7.19 3.69 -14.92
CA ALA A 125 -5.85 3.29 -15.27
C ALA A 125 -5.13 4.34 -16.13
N TRP A 126 -3.95 4.77 -15.67
CA TRP A 126 -3.12 5.70 -16.44
C TRP A 126 -2.60 5.09 -17.74
N ARG A 127 -2.17 3.81 -17.71
CA ARG A 127 -1.74 3.09 -18.93
C ARG A 127 -2.96 2.66 -19.74
N ARG A 128 -3.05 3.13 -21.00
CA ARG A 128 -4.16 2.80 -21.91
C ARG A 128 -4.38 1.30 -22.11
N SER A 129 -3.31 0.49 -22.11
CA SER A 129 -3.39 -0.97 -22.25
C SER A 129 -4.17 -1.63 -21.10
N LEU A 130 -4.10 -1.07 -19.89
CA LEU A 130 -4.82 -1.60 -18.72
C LEU A 130 -6.31 -1.25 -18.74
N ARG A 131 -6.72 -0.23 -19.48
CA ARG A 131 -8.13 0.18 -19.58
C ARG A 131 -9.03 -0.84 -20.29
N LYS A 132 -8.41 -1.80 -21.01
CA LYS A 132 -9.13 -2.89 -21.70
C LYS A 132 -9.25 -4.17 -20.87
N LEU A 133 -8.65 -4.20 -19.69
CA LEU A 133 -8.71 -5.36 -18.81
C LEU A 133 -10.09 -5.44 -18.14
N GLN A 134 -10.57 -6.66 -17.98
CA GLN A 134 -11.71 -6.93 -17.11
C GLN A 134 -11.23 -6.88 -15.66
N THR A 135 -12.06 -6.38 -14.77
CA THR A 135 -11.78 -6.40 -13.33
C THR A 135 -12.15 -7.76 -12.73
N GLN A 136 -11.58 -8.09 -11.58
CA GLN A 136 -11.90 -9.31 -10.85
C GLN A 136 -13.37 -9.36 -10.43
N GLY A 137 -13.95 -10.55 -10.43
CA GLY A 137 -15.24 -10.81 -9.80
C GLY A 137 -15.14 -10.74 -8.26
N ASP A 138 -16.28 -10.51 -7.59
CA ASP A 138 -16.30 -10.43 -6.13
C ASP A 138 -15.84 -11.75 -5.48
N GLY A 139 -16.26 -12.90 -6.00
CA GLY A 139 -15.81 -14.21 -5.52
C GLY A 139 -14.31 -14.47 -5.68
N GLU A 140 -13.66 -13.85 -6.69
CA GLU A 140 -12.20 -13.89 -6.81
C GLU A 140 -11.55 -13.03 -5.73
N MET A 141 -12.07 -11.82 -5.49
CA MET A 141 -11.56 -10.96 -4.42
C MET A 141 -11.73 -11.61 -3.04
N GLU A 142 -12.83 -12.32 -2.79
CA GLU A 142 -13.04 -13.07 -1.55
C GLU A 142 -12.01 -14.20 -1.36
N ARG A 143 -11.70 -14.95 -2.43
CA ARG A 143 -10.63 -15.97 -2.37
C ARG A 143 -9.28 -15.35 -2.04
N LEU A 144 -8.93 -14.22 -2.66
CA LEU A 144 -7.68 -13.51 -2.38
C LEU A 144 -7.60 -13.02 -0.93
N VAL A 145 -8.72 -12.53 -0.38
CA VAL A 145 -8.80 -12.17 1.05
C VAL A 145 -8.60 -13.38 1.95
N ALA A 146 -9.21 -14.52 1.61
CA ALA A 146 -9.03 -15.76 2.37
C ALA A 146 -7.56 -16.23 2.37
N ILE A 147 -6.83 -16.05 1.25
CA ILE A 147 -5.39 -16.32 1.18
C ILE A 147 -4.61 -15.38 2.08
N ALA A 148 -4.85 -14.07 1.98
CA ALA A 148 -4.17 -13.05 2.77
C ALA A 148 -4.46 -13.20 4.27
N GLY A 149 -5.67 -13.60 4.65
CA GLY A 149 -6.13 -13.80 6.03
C GLY A 149 -5.39 -14.92 6.77
N LYS A 150 -4.64 -15.78 6.09
CA LYS A 150 -3.75 -16.76 6.73
C LYS A 150 -2.53 -16.10 7.40
N TYR A 151 -2.22 -14.85 7.06
CA TYR A 151 -1.01 -14.14 7.49
C TYR A 151 -1.31 -12.79 8.15
N VAL A 152 -2.45 -12.17 7.82
CA VAL A 152 -2.89 -10.87 8.37
C VAL A 152 -4.35 -10.99 8.82
N ASP A 153 -4.60 -10.88 10.12
CA ASP A 153 -5.92 -11.13 10.72
C ASP A 153 -7.02 -10.21 10.18
N ASN A 154 -6.71 -8.94 9.92
CA ASN A 154 -7.64 -7.98 9.35
C ASN A 154 -7.39 -7.77 7.85
N ALA A 155 -7.47 -8.86 7.08
CA ALA A 155 -7.47 -8.81 5.63
C ALA A 155 -8.90 -8.58 5.11
N LYS A 156 -9.06 -7.67 4.15
CA LYS A 156 -10.35 -7.34 3.55
C LYS A 156 -10.18 -6.80 2.14
N TRP A 157 -11.27 -6.73 1.37
CA TRP A 157 -11.23 -6.04 0.09
C TRP A 157 -12.23 -4.87 0.02
N ARG A 158 -11.97 -3.93 -0.87
CA ARG A 158 -12.86 -2.81 -1.18
C ARG A 158 -12.83 -2.48 -2.67
N GLY A 159 -13.91 -1.85 -3.18
CA GLY A 159 -14.00 -1.41 -4.58
C GLY A 159 -15.31 -1.80 -5.26
N ARG A 160 -16.43 -1.60 -4.54
CA ARG A 160 -17.77 -1.62 -5.15
C ARG A 160 -17.97 -0.43 -6.07
#